data_915a696f0dc77ff7bd0d6ddf1a282b68
#
_entry.id   915a696f0dc77ff7bd0d6ddf1a282b68
#
_cell.length_a   1.000
_cell.length_b   1.000
_cell.length_c   1.000
_cell.angle_alpha   90.00
_cell.angle_beta   90.00
_cell.angle_gamma   90.00
#
_symmetry.space_group_name_H-M   'P 1'
#
loop_
_entity.id
_entity.type
_entity.pdbx_description
1 polymer ?
#
loop_
_entity_poly.entity_id
_entity_poly.type
_entity_poly.pdbx_seq_one_letter_code
_entity_poly.pdbx_strand_id
1 'polypeptide(L)'
;MVFRSKHPYDNPVTIAYLLASEASVIASINKLPNNATTFPSNTPIIVPVFCSCHGNIYSHYAPYTVQNNDTYYELVKSTYQGLTTCQALMGQNYYPPNGIPIGAELTVPVLCACPTENQTKTGVTSLLVDLINYGDTLKSIGEGYGVDEQSMLEANKPQSENTSSFTLMPFTPILVPLRGKSCKEDPNIFYCNCSKGFLPDGSLKGIYCDESHGQNFPAKLVVSIGVGIGVGLLCFFLLGYKLYQCIQKKRERIHKDKLFKQNGGHLLQGKVSSSSHGNGSQKIIKLFTAEELQRATDNYNWSRFLGQGGYGKVYKGMLPDGTIVAVKRSKEIEKNQIETFVNEVVILSQINHRNIVKLLGCCLETEAPLLVYEFIPNGTLAKHIHSKDHESCPPLSWDCRLRIACEVAGAVAYMHSSASIPIFHRDIKPTNILIDSNYSAKVSDFGTSRSLPQDKTHLTTAIGGTFGYIDPEYFQSSQFSDKSDVYSFGVVLVEIITGKKPISFMEEDEGQNLIAEFISAMKENKVCDILDPKVLKEAKKDEIVAISKLAMRCLRLNGKKRPTMKEVSAELESLRKVQTSMLVNNHDHHDHDDESNEKLLHKHNSVVQEYEEESILLSLQLQMDSPSF
;
A
#
# COMPACT_ATOMS: atom_id res chain seq x y z
N MET A 1 -31.32 4.23 -9.77
CA MET A 1 -30.83 3.93 -8.40
C MET A 1 -31.93 4.11 -7.39
N VAL A 2 -31.81 3.50 -6.21
CA VAL A 2 -32.76 3.68 -5.09
C VAL A 2 -32.14 4.64 -4.09
N PHE A 3 -32.89 5.67 -3.71
CA PHE A 3 -32.54 6.64 -2.69
C PHE A 3 -33.64 6.69 -1.62
N ARG A 4 -33.28 6.70 -0.33
CA ARG A 4 -34.26 6.76 0.75
C ARG A 4 -34.53 8.21 1.15
N SER A 5 -35.82 8.61 1.10
CA SER A 5 -36.25 9.96 1.47
C SER A 5 -35.84 10.30 2.90
N LYS A 6 -35.14 11.41 3.09
CA LYS A 6 -34.72 11.94 4.39
C LYS A 6 -34.56 13.45 4.29
N HIS A 7 -35.08 14.17 5.26
CA HIS A 7 -34.91 15.63 5.30
C HIS A 7 -33.44 16.03 5.27
N PRO A 8 -33.00 17.00 4.43
CA PRO A 8 -33.77 17.88 3.53
C PRO A 8 -34.07 17.28 2.14
N TYR A 9 -33.64 16.06 1.85
CA TYR A 9 -33.80 15.36 0.56
C TYR A 9 -35.03 14.43 0.62
N ASP A 10 -36.21 15.03 0.78
CA ASP A 10 -37.51 14.35 0.92
C ASP A 10 -38.54 14.77 -0.12
N ASN A 11 -38.15 15.57 -1.09
CA ASN A 11 -39.01 15.97 -2.20
C ASN A 11 -38.32 15.79 -3.55
N PRO A 12 -39.08 15.67 -4.66
CA PRO A 12 -38.48 15.41 -5.98
C PRO A 12 -37.44 16.44 -6.42
N VAL A 13 -37.62 17.71 -6.03
CA VAL A 13 -36.72 18.80 -6.46
C VAL A 13 -35.38 18.70 -5.75
N THR A 14 -35.37 18.49 -4.42
CA THR A 14 -34.12 18.37 -3.64
C THR A 14 -33.38 17.08 -3.95
N ILE A 15 -34.09 15.97 -4.21
CA ILE A 15 -33.52 14.70 -4.65
C ILE A 15 -32.90 14.85 -6.06
N ALA A 16 -33.61 15.51 -6.97
CA ALA A 16 -33.11 15.78 -8.32
C ALA A 16 -31.85 16.65 -8.32
N TYR A 17 -31.82 17.67 -7.45
CA TYR A 17 -30.65 18.52 -7.27
C TYR A 17 -29.45 17.71 -6.74
N LEU A 18 -29.67 16.89 -5.69
CA LEU A 18 -28.59 16.08 -5.09
C LEU A 18 -27.99 15.05 -6.06
N LEU A 19 -28.86 14.40 -6.86
CA LEU A 19 -28.47 13.27 -7.71
C LEU A 19 -28.37 13.63 -9.20
N ALA A 20 -28.37 14.91 -9.53
CA ALA A 20 -28.33 15.43 -10.90
C ALA A 20 -29.32 14.71 -11.84
N SER A 21 -30.59 14.64 -11.42
CA SER A 21 -31.69 14.00 -12.12
C SER A 21 -32.84 14.99 -12.41
N GLU A 22 -33.94 14.52 -12.94
CA GLU A 22 -35.08 15.35 -13.27
C GLU A 22 -36.27 15.17 -12.29
N ALA A 23 -36.68 16.24 -11.63
CA ALA A 23 -37.69 16.22 -10.57
C ALA A 23 -39.06 15.71 -11.05
N SER A 24 -39.46 16.09 -12.25
CA SER A 24 -40.71 15.66 -12.89
C SER A 24 -40.77 14.15 -13.08
N VAL A 25 -39.65 13.59 -13.50
CA VAL A 25 -39.47 12.16 -13.75
C VAL A 25 -39.47 11.39 -12.43
N ILE A 26 -38.76 11.89 -11.41
CA ILE A 26 -38.75 11.29 -10.06
C ILE A 26 -40.19 11.24 -9.49
N ALA A 27 -40.92 12.34 -9.55
CA ALA A 27 -42.30 12.41 -9.05
C ALA A 27 -43.21 11.39 -9.77
N SER A 28 -43.11 11.31 -11.08
CA SER A 28 -43.90 10.44 -11.93
C SER A 28 -43.62 8.94 -11.68
N ILE A 29 -42.35 8.52 -11.67
CA ILE A 29 -41.95 7.11 -11.44
C ILE A 29 -42.44 6.64 -10.06
N ASN A 30 -42.30 7.47 -9.06
CA ASN A 30 -42.64 7.11 -7.68
C ASN A 30 -44.13 7.43 -7.34
N LYS A 31 -44.96 7.77 -8.32
CA LYS A 31 -46.42 8.02 -8.18
C LYS A 31 -46.74 8.98 -7.02
N LEU A 32 -45.96 10.07 -6.90
CA LEU A 32 -46.24 11.08 -5.88
C LEU A 32 -47.62 11.66 -6.11
N PRO A 33 -48.56 11.65 -5.10
CA PRO A 33 -49.88 12.22 -5.24
C PRO A 33 -49.81 13.69 -5.61
N ASN A 34 -50.67 14.16 -6.49
CA ASN A 34 -50.69 15.55 -6.97
C ASN A 34 -50.81 16.62 -5.85
N ASN A 35 -51.25 16.23 -4.66
CA ASN A 35 -51.38 17.09 -3.48
C ASN A 35 -50.18 16.95 -2.49
N ALA A 36 -49.23 16.05 -2.72
CA ALA A 36 -48.10 15.85 -1.85
C ALA A 36 -46.84 16.50 -2.45
N THR A 37 -46.17 17.32 -1.67
CA THR A 37 -44.91 17.97 -2.06
C THR A 37 -43.67 17.18 -1.62
N THR A 38 -43.83 16.26 -0.66
CA THR A 38 -42.72 15.48 -0.07
C THR A 38 -43.07 14.00 0.02
N PHE A 39 -42.07 13.15 0.01
CA PHE A 39 -42.19 11.72 0.29
C PHE A 39 -42.14 11.47 1.80
N PRO A 40 -42.84 10.46 2.31
CA PRO A 40 -42.70 10.03 3.70
C PRO A 40 -41.23 9.67 4.00
N SER A 41 -40.78 9.94 5.23
CA SER A 41 -39.42 9.65 5.64
C SER A 41 -39.10 8.15 5.49
N ASN A 42 -37.88 7.84 5.06
CA ASN A 42 -37.37 6.49 4.82
C ASN A 42 -38.07 5.69 3.70
N THR A 43 -38.77 6.38 2.81
CA THR A 43 -39.40 5.75 1.63
C THR A 43 -38.32 5.50 0.55
N PRO A 44 -38.26 4.30 -0.03
CA PRO A 44 -37.37 4.05 -1.17
C PRO A 44 -37.90 4.75 -2.42
N ILE A 45 -37.09 5.62 -2.99
CA ILE A 45 -37.37 6.45 -4.16
C ILE A 45 -36.52 5.97 -5.33
N ILE A 46 -37.13 5.64 -6.42
CA ILE A 46 -36.44 5.29 -7.67
C ILE A 46 -36.03 6.59 -8.38
N VAL A 47 -34.75 6.79 -8.55
CA VAL A 47 -34.18 7.95 -9.22
C VAL A 47 -33.49 7.51 -10.51
N PRO A 48 -34.01 7.94 -11.68
CA PRO A 48 -33.34 7.68 -12.96
C PRO A 48 -32.15 8.59 -13.13
N VAL A 49 -31.03 8.03 -13.58
CA VAL A 49 -29.80 8.79 -13.87
C VAL A 49 -29.16 8.30 -15.16
N PHE A 50 -28.44 9.20 -15.84
CA PHE A 50 -27.62 8.84 -16.97
C PHE A 50 -26.33 8.18 -16.47
N CYS A 51 -26.13 6.93 -16.84
CA CYS A 51 -24.95 6.16 -16.49
C CYS A 51 -23.95 6.18 -17.63
N SER A 52 -22.74 6.63 -17.34
CA SER A 52 -21.64 6.68 -18.31
C SER A 52 -20.45 5.85 -17.84
N CYS A 53 -19.71 5.31 -18.81
CA CYS A 53 -18.51 4.51 -18.54
C CYS A 53 -17.27 5.41 -18.63
N HIS A 54 -16.54 5.53 -17.51
CA HIS A 54 -15.25 6.21 -17.47
C HIS A 54 -14.17 5.20 -17.07
N GLY A 55 -13.31 4.85 -18.01
CA GLY A 55 -12.40 3.71 -17.85
C GLY A 55 -13.19 2.39 -17.80
N ASN A 56 -13.12 1.67 -16.69
CA ASN A 56 -13.80 0.38 -16.48
C ASN A 56 -14.94 0.47 -15.44
N ILE A 57 -15.37 1.68 -15.04
CA ILE A 57 -16.36 1.88 -13.98
C ILE A 57 -17.53 2.68 -14.52
N TYR A 58 -18.75 2.16 -14.33
CA TYR A 58 -19.97 2.88 -14.58
C TYR A 58 -20.26 3.85 -13.43
N SER A 59 -20.36 5.13 -13.75
CA SER A 59 -20.66 6.18 -12.77
C SER A 59 -21.53 7.28 -13.38
N HIS A 60 -22.30 7.89 -12.51
CA HIS A 60 -23.05 9.12 -12.76
C HIS A 60 -22.43 10.22 -11.90
N TYR A 61 -22.15 11.38 -12.47
CA TYR A 61 -21.53 12.49 -11.75
C TYR A 61 -22.58 13.53 -11.35
N ALA A 62 -22.67 13.78 -10.04
CA ALA A 62 -23.53 14.81 -9.48
C ALA A 62 -22.69 15.93 -8.85
N PRO A 63 -22.97 17.22 -9.14
CA PRO A 63 -22.31 18.33 -8.46
C PRO A 63 -22.87 18.48 -7.04
N TYR A 64 -21.99 18.77 -6.07
CA TYR A 64 -22.39 19.02 -4.69
C TYR A 64 -21.62 20.20 -4.10
N THR A 65 -22.33 21.16 -3.50
CA THR A 65 -21.71 22.28 -2.79
C THR A 65 -21.62 21.96 -1.30
N VAL A 66 -20.40 21.96 -0.78
CA VAL A 66 -20.06 21.58 0.60
C VAL A 66 -20.74 22.51 1.60
N GLN A 67 -21.46 21.92 2.55
CA GLN A 67 -22.15 22.61 3.63
C GLN A 67 -21.29 22.62 4.91
N ASN A 68 -21.77 23.35 5.94
CA ASN A 68 -21.10 23.36 7.24
C ASN A 68 -21.15 21.96 7.89
N ASN A 69 -20.01 21.50 8.42
CA ASN A 69 -19.78 20.18 9.01
C ASN A 69 -19.76 18.99 8.03
N ASP A 70 -19.75 19.22 6.72
CA ASP A 70 -19.57 18.14 5.76
C ASP A 70 -18.15 17.58 5.82
N THR A 71 -18.06 16.27 5.87
CA THR A 71 -16.84 15.49 5.66
C THR A 71 -17.11 14.45 4.57
N TYR A 72 -16.05 13.93 3.93
CA TYR A 72 -16.23 12.85 2.97
C TYR A 72 -17.00 11.66 3.56
N TYR A 73 -16.79 11.36 4.83
CA TYR A 73 -17.50 10.28 5.52
C TYR A 73 -18.99 10.59 5.69
N GLU A 74 -19.35 11.80 6.16
CA GLU A 74 -20.75 12.20 6.33
C GLU A 74 -21.49 12.30 5.00
N LEU A 75 -20.85 12.80 3.96
CA LEU A 75 -21.41 12.83 2.61
C LEU A 75 -21.76 11.41 2.13
N VAL A 76 -20.82 10.47 2.24
CA VAL A 76 -21.05 9.08 1.82
C VAL A 76 -22.12 8.40 2.66
N LYS A 77 -22.06 8.52 3.98
CA LYS A 77 -22.93 7.79 4.91
C LYS A 77 -24.34 8.40 4.98
N SER A 78 -24.42 9.73 5.13
CA SER A 78 -25.66 10.42 5.49
C SER A 78 -26.36 11.06 4.30
N THR A 79 -25.60 11.71 3.39
CA THR A 79 -26.16 12.44 2.25
C THR A 79 -26.41 11.52 1.07
N TYR A 80 -25.40 10.76 0.64
CA TYR A 80 -25.51 9.82 -0.49
C TYR A 80 -25.85 8.39 -0.09
N GLN A 81 -25.98 8.09 1.20
CA GLN A 81 -26.49 6.84 1.77
C GLN A 81 -25.77 5.58 1.24
N GLY A 82 -24.48 5.65 0.91
CA GLY A 82 -23.73 4.53 0.34
C GLY A 82 -23.77 4.40 -1.19
N LEU A 83 -24.48 5.29 -1.89
CA LEU A 83 -24.48 5.35 -3.37
C LEU A 83 -23.14 5.82 -3.96
N THR A 84 -22.20 6.23 -3.14
CA THR A 84 -20.80 6.51 -3.48
C THR A 84 -19.88 5.97 -2.38
N THR A 85 -18.57 6.01 -2.57
CA THR A 85 -17.59 5.60 -1.56
C THR A 85 -16.65 6.75 -1.22
N CYS A 86 -16.10 6.78 0.00
CA CYS A 86 -15.08 7.78 0.37
C CYS A 86 -13.90 7.78 -0.59
N GLN A 87 -13.46 6.61 -1.03
CA GLN A 87 -12.34 6.48 -1.95
C GLN A 87 -12.66 7.06 -3.34
N ALA A 88 -13.85 6.78 -3.88
CA ALA A 88 -14.29 7.34 -5.16
C ALA A 88 -14.43 8.86 -5.09
N LEU A 89 -15.02 9.36 -3.99
CA LEU A 89 -15.23 10.79 -3.78
C LEU A 89 -13.91 11.54 -3.60
N MET A 90 -12.97 11.01 -2.83
CA MET A 90 -11.62 11.59 -2.68
C MET A 90 -10.78 11.47 -3.96
N GLY A 91 -10.94 10.39 -4.71
CA GLY A 91 -10.23 10.21 -5.98
C GLY A 91 -10.67 11.19 -7.08
N GLN A 92 -11.90 11.69 -7.01
CA GLN A 92 -12.45 12.64 -7.98
C GLN A 92 -12.18 14.10 -7.59
N ASN A 93 -11.92 14.38 -6.30
CA ASN A 93 -11.80 15.74 -5.77
C ASN A 93 -10.43 15.94 -5.10
N TYR A 94 -9.83 17.12 -5.27
CA TYR A 94 -8.45 17.42 -4.85
C TYR A 94 -8.34 17.98 -3.41
N TYR A 95 -9.40 17.88 -2.60
CA TYR A 95 -9.37 18.39 -1.23
C TYR A 95 -8.86 17.34 -0.24
N PRO A 96 -8.09 17.74 0.79
CA PRO A 96 -7.60 16.80 1.79
C PRO A 96 -8.73 16.19 2.63
N PRO A 97 -8.57 14.96 3.16
CA PRO A 97 -9.62 14.25 3.89
C PRO A 97 -10.19 15.01 5.10
N ASN A 98 -9.35 15.84 5.75
CA ASN A 98 -9.67 16.54 7.00
C ASN A 98 -10.01 18.03 6.81
N GLY A 99 -10.28 18.49 5.59
CA GLY A 99 -10.51 19.92 5.38
C GLY A 99 -11.10 20.25 4.01
N ILE A 100 -12.35 19.87 3.79
CA ILE A 100 -13.08 20.33 2.60
C ILE A 100 -13.59 21.75 2.91
N PRO A 101 -13.22 22.78 2.12
CA PRO A 101 -13.71 24.15 2.36
C PRO A 101 -15.24 24.25 2.18
N ILE A 102 -15.91 24.96 3.08
CA ILE A 102 -17.35 25.25 2.93
C ILE A 102 -17.54 26.06 1.64
N GLY A 103 -18.56 25.70 0.86
CA GLY A 103 -18.85 26.31 -0.43
C GLY A 103 -18.02 25.75 -1.59
N ALA A 104 -17.10 24.80 -1.35
CA ALA A 104 -16.39 24.11 -2.43
C ALA A 104 -17.37 23.25 -3.24
N GLU A 105 -17.17 23.23 -4.56
CA GLU A 105 -17.92 22.32 -5.43
C GLU A 105 -17.19 20.98 -5.54
N LEU A 106 -17.89 19.91 -5.17
CA LEU A 106 -17.43 18.53 -5.34
C LEU A 106 -18.14 17.90 -6.53
N THR A 107 -17.40 17.08 -7.27
CA THR A 107 -17.97 16.15 -8.25
C THR A 107 -18.12 14.79 -7.57
N VAL A 108 -19.37 14.36 -7.37
CA VAL A 108 -19.70 13.13 -6.66
C VAL A 108 -19.95 11.99 -7.66
N PRO A 109 -19.08 10.99 -7.73
CA PRO A 109 -19.30 9.79 -8.54
C PRO A 109 -20.33 8.89 -7.85
N VAL A 110 -21.54 8.84 -8.38
CA VAL A 110 -22.62 8.01 -7.86
C VAL A 110 -22.64 6.68 -8.62
N LEU A 111 -22.82 5.59 -7.91
CA LEU A 111 -22.83 4.23 -8.48
C LEU A 111 -24.05 4.05 -9.38
N CYS A 112 -23.82 3.59 -10.60
CA CYS A 112 -24.85 3.17 -11.53
C CYS A 112 -24.36 1.98 -12.37
N ALA A 113 -25.26 1.32 -13.07
CA ALA A 113 -24.93 0.20 -13.94
C ALA A 113 -25.78 0.22 -15.21
N CYS A 114 -25.20 -0.25 -16.31
CA CYS A 114 -25.87 -0.45 -17.58
C CYS A 114 -26.00 -1.95 -17.90
N PRO A 115 -27.10 -2.40 -18.51
CA PRO A 115 -27.24 -3.79 -18.93
C PRO A 115 -26.15 -4.19 -19.93
N THR A 116 -25.61 -5.37 -19.78
CA THR A 116 -24.70 -5.96 -20.76
C THR A 116 -25.46 -6.37 -22.03
N GLU A 117 -24.77 -6.61 -23.14
CA GLU A 117 -25.37 -7.05 -24.38
C GLU A 117 -26.18 -8.38 -24.22
N ASN A 118 -25.69 -9.28 -23.36
CA ASN A 118 -26.40 -10.52 -23.07
C ASN A 118 -27.68 -10.29 -22.25
N GLN A 119 -27.62 -9.40 -21.25
CA GLN A 119 -28.80 -9.01 -20.47
C GLN A 119 -29.84 -8.30 -21.33
N THR A 120 -29.41 -7.43 -22.25
CA THR A 120 -30.33 -6.78 -23.19
C THR A 120 -31.02 -7.78 -24.11
N LYS A 121 -30.32 -8.81 -24.60
CA LYS A 121 -30.90 -9.90 -25.39
C LYS A 121 -31.94 -10.71 -24.61
N THR A 122 -31.82 -10.78 -23.27
CA THR A 122 -32.82 -11.45 -22.42
C THR A 122 -33.97 -10.53 -21.98
N GLY A 123 -34.02 -9.29 -22.50
CA GLY A 123 -35.11 -8.35 -22.25
C GLY A 123 -34.90 -7.42 -21.05
N VAL A 124 -33.69 -7.39 -20.47
CA VAL A 124 -33.35 -6.40 -19.43
C VAL A 124 -33.15 -5.04 -20.10
N THR A 125 -33.95 -4.07 -19.69
CA THR A 125 -33.92 -2.70 -20.24
C THR A 125 -33.09 -1.73 -19.38
N SER A 126 -33.01 -1.98 -18.07
CA SER A 126 -32.25 -1.16 -17.12
C SER A 126 -31.79 -1.97 -15.91
N LEU A 127 -30.72 -1.53 -15.28
CA LEU A 127 -30.24 -2.06 -14.00
C LEU A 127 -30.50 -1.01 -12.90
N LEU A 128 -31.23 -1.42 -11.87
CA LEU A 128 -31.46 -0.58 -10.69
C LEU A 128 -30.41 -0.90 -9.64
N VAL A 129 -29.72 0.11 -9.14
CA VAL A 129 -28.78 -0.03 -8.02
C VAL A 129 -29.54 0.19 -6.73
N ASP A 130 -29.58 -0.81 -5.85
CA ASP A 130 -30.15 -0.75 -4.50
C ASP A 130 -29.09 -1.13 -3.46
N LEU A 131 -29.33 -0.87 -2.20
CA LEU A 131 -28.43 -1.20 -1.09
C LEU A 131 -29.04 -2.31 -0.23
N ILE A 132 -28.24 -3.34 0.06
CA ILE A 132 -28.65 -4.46 0.89
C ILE A 132 -28.80 -4.01 2.35
N ASN A 133 -29.93 -4.31 2.99
CA ASN A 133 -30.15 -4.06 4.41
C ASN A 133 -29.91 -5.35 5.22
N TYR A 134 -29.88 -5.20 6.54
CA TYR A 134 -29.82 -6.38 7.42
C TYR A 134 -31.06 -7.26 7.26
N GLY A 135 -30.83 -8.55 6.99
CA GLY A 135 -31.87 -9.53 6.82
C GLY A 135 -32.42 -9.67 5.40
N ASP A 136 -31.95 -8.86 4.44
CA ASP A 136 -32.31 -8.99 3.05
C ASP A 136 -31.76 -10.29 2.43
N THR A 137 -32.53 -10.88 1.56
CA THR A 137 -32.15 -12.03 0.71
C THR A 137 -32.32 -11.63 -0.75
N LEU A 138 -31.62 -12.31 -1.68
CA LEU A 138 -31.81 -12.09 -3.12
C LEU A 138 -33.28 -12.20 -3.52
N LYS A 139 -33.98 -13.16 -2.91
CA LYS A 139 -35.40 -13.39 -3.13
C LYS A 139 -36.24 -12.22 -2.64
N SER A 140 -36.03 -11.75 -1.40
CA SER A 140 -36.83 -10.63 -0.84
C SER A 140 -36.62 -9.33 -1.60
N ILE A 141 -35.39 -9.03 -2.01
CA ILE A 141 -35.09 -7.86 -2.83
C ILE A 141 -35.75 -7.98 -4.20
N GLY A 142 -35.57 -9.12 -4.87
CA GLY A 142 -36.15 -9.39 -6.19
C GLY A 142 -37.68 -9.30 -6.20
N GLU A 143 -38.36 -9.90 -5.21
CA GLU A 143 -39.83 -9.83 -5.05
C GLU A 143 -40.33 -8.38 -4.89
N GLY A 144 -39.57 -7.54 -4.18
CA GLY A 144 -39.90 -6.10 -4.02
C GLY A 144 -39.94 -5.34 -5.35
N TYR A 145 -39.22 -5.78 -6.36
CA TYR A 145 -39.15 -5.16 -7.69
C TYR A 145 -39.77 -6.03 -8.80
N GLY A 146 -40.37 -7.15 -8.45
CA GLY A 146 -41.01 -8.08 -9.40
C GLY A 146 -39.98 -8.85 -10.25
N VAL A 147 -38.80 -9.13 -9.71
CA VAL A 147 -37.70 -9.85 -10.35
C VAL A 147 -37.49 -11.19 -9.65
N ASP A 148 -37.34 -12.25 -10.43
CA ASP A 148 -37.07 -13.57 -9.89
C ASP A 148 -35.64 -13.70 -9.34
N GLU A 149 -35.45 -14.59 -8.37
CA GLU A 149 -34.16 -14.81 -7.67
C GLU A 149 -33.04 -15.24 -8.63
N GLN A 150 -33.35 -15.99 -9.67
CA GLN A 150 -32.36 -16.44 -10.65
C GLN A 150 -31.84 -15.26 -11.49
N SER A 151 -32.72 -14.36 -11.92
CA SER A 151 -32.33 -13.13 -12.62
C SER A 151 -31.50 -12.19 -11.73
N MET A 152 -31.83 -12.12 -10.44
CA MET A 152 -31.04 -11.40 -9.45
C MET A 152 -29.64 -11.99 -9.30
N LEU A 153 -29.52 -13.31 -9.21
CA LEU A 153 -28.25 -14.00 -9.12
C LEU A 153 -27.39 -13.77 -10.37
N GLU A 154 -27.98 -13.88 -11.56
CA GLU A 154 -27.28 -13.65 -12.83
C GLU A 154 -26.76 -12.21 -12.98
N ALA A 155 -27.51 -11.22 -12.52
CA ALA A 155 -27.11 -9.82 -12.59
C ALA A 155 -25.94 -9.47 -11.65
N ASN A 156 -25.75 -10.27 -10.58
CA ASN A 156 -24.77 -9.99 -9.52
C ASN A 156 -23.62 -11.01 -9.43
N LYS A 157 -23.55 -11.97 -10.35
CA LYS A 157 -22.41 -12.92 -10.39
C LYS A 157 -21.09 -12.18 -10.62
N PRO A 158 -20.04 -12.42 -9.80
CA PRO A 158 -18.71 -11.93 -10.07
C PRO A 158 -18.17 -12.56 -11.36
N GLN A 159 -17.45 -11.78 -12.18
CA GLN A 159 -16.86 -12.24 -13.45
C GLN A 159 -15.74 -13.30 -13.29
N SER A 160 -15.34 -13.66 -12.06
CA SER A 160 -14.37 -14.72 -11.79
C SER A 160 -15.11 -16.05 -11.53
N GLU A 161 -15.00 -16.96 -12.44
CA GLU A 161 -15.43 -18.35 -12.33
C GLU A 161 -14.77 -18.99 -11.11
N ASN A 162 -15.50 -19.30 -10.06
CA ASN A 162 -15.27 -20.38 -9.07
C ASN A 162 -15.76 -20.11 -7.64
N THR A 163 -16.72 -19.23 -7.42
CA THR A 163 -17.33 -19.16 -6.08
C THR A 163 -18.81 -19.49 -6.14
N SER A 164 -19.16 -20.68 -5.64
CA SER A 164 -20.52 -21.22 -5.57
C SER A 164 -21.38 -20.64 -4.43
N SER A 165 -20.94 -19.60 -3.75
CA SER A 165 -21.71 -18.94 -2.71
C SER A 165 -21.63 -17.42 -2.83
N PHE A 166 -22.72 -16.80 -3.29
CA PHE A 166 -22.90 -15.35 -3.23
C PHE A 166 -23.41 -14.98 -1.84
N THR A 167 -22.54 -14.35 -1.04
CA THR A 167 -22.90 -13.90 0.31
C THR A 167 -23.32 -12.43 0.26
N LEU A 168 -24.55 -12.13 0.64
CA LEU A 168 -25.04 -10.76 0.76
C LEU A 168 -24.38 -10.07 1.96
N MET A 169 -23.73 -8.95 1.72
CA MET A 169 -23.18 -8.12 2.78
C MET A 169 -24.04 -6.87 2.96
N PRO A 170 -24.56 -6.57 4.15
CA PRO A 170 -25.31 -5.35 4.40
C PRO A 170 -24.52 -4.10 3.99
N PHE A 171 -25.26 -3.09 3.49
CA PHE A 171 -24.72 -1.80 3.00
C PHE A 171 -23.83 -1.88 1.76
N THR A 172 -23.84 -3.00 1.04
CA THR A 172 -23.23 -3.10 -0.28
C THR A 172 -24.26 -2.92 -1.38
N PRO A 173 -23.87 -2.35 -2.54
CA PRO A 173 -24.78 -2.18 -3.66
C PRO A 173 -25.09 -3.52 -4.33
N ILE A 174 -26.35 -3.68 -4.74
CA ILE A 174 -26.86 -4.83 -5.50
C ILE A 174 -27.56 -4.33 -6.77
N LEU A 175 -27.45 -5.09 -7.85
CA LEU A 175 -28.06 -4.80 -9.14
C LEU A 175 -29.37 -5.56 -9.30
N VAL A 176 -30.45 -4.85 -9.58
CA VAL A 176 -31.77 -5.41 -9.85
C VAL A 176 -32.07 -5.27 -11.34
N PRO A 177 -32.17 -6.36 -12.11
CA PRO A 177 -32.42 -6.30 -13.55
C PRO A 177 -33.91 -6.06 -13.83
N LEU A 178 -34.24 -4.88 -14.35
CA LEU A 178 -35.60 -4.53 -14.72
C LEU A 178 -35.86 -4.89 -16.19
N ARG A 179 -36.95 -5.64 -16.44
CA ARG A 179 -37.42 -5.97 -17.78
C ARG A 179 -38.54 -5.01 -18.18
N GLY A 180 -38.39 -4.35 -19.32
CA GLY A 180 -39.45 -3.54 -19.89
C GLY A 180 -40.64 -4.43 -20.31
N LYS A 181 -41.85 -4.10 -19.91
CA LYS A 181 -43.05 -4.65 -20.55
C LYS A 181 -43.03 -4.18 -22.01
N SER A 182 -43.30 -5.09 -22.95
CA SER A 182 -43.44 -4.81 -24.38
C SER A 182 -44.28 -3.54 -24.59
N CYS A 183 -43.69 -2.56 -25.31
CA CYS A 183 -44.33 -1.27 -25.59
C CYS A 183 -45.57 -1.42 -26.47
N LYS A 184 -46.69 -1.82 -25.92
CA LYS A 184 -47.95 -1.82 -26.69
C LYS A 184 -49.11 -1.04 -26.11
N GLU A 185 -49.10 -0.61 -24.86
CA GLU A 185 -50.33 0.02 -24.32
C GLU A 185 -50.14 0.99 -23.13
N ASP A 186 -49.17 1.93 -23.17
CA ASP A 186 -49.25 3.07 -22.24
C ASP A 186 -48.47 4.30 -22.75
N PRO A 187 -49.09 5.45 -23.02
CA PRO A 187 -48.42 6.63 -23.56
C PRO A 187 -47.55 7.38 -22.57
N ASN A 188 -47.37 6.90 -21.35
CA ASN A 188 -46.61 7.54 -20.29
C ASN A 188 -45.38 6.73 -19.80
N ILE A 189 -44.88 5.78 -20.59
CA ILE A 189 -43.72 4.97 -20.17
C ILE A 189 -42.42 5.47 -20.79
N PHE A 190 -41.56 5.83 -19.95
CA PHE A 190 -40.20 6.38 -19.96
C PHE A 190 -39.24 5.78 -20.97
N TYR A 191 -38.54 6.69 -21.68
CA TYR A 191 -37.49 6.39 -22.63
C TYR A 191 -36.17 6.09 -21.91
N CYS A 192 -35.62 4.92 -22.10
CA CYS A 192 -34.20 4.69 -21.92
C CYS A 192 -33.47 5.16 -23.18
N ASN A 193 -32.79 6.31 -23.15
CA ASN A 193 -31.99 6.79 -24.24
C ASN A 193 -30.65 6.06 -24.25
N CYS A 194 -30.60 4.91 -24.93
CA CYS A 194 -29.34 4.24 -25.25
C CYS A 194 -28.75 4.93 -26.49
N SER A 195 -27.54 5.45 -26.38
CA SER A 195 -26.85 6.16 -27.43
C SER A 195 -26.72 5.33 -28.72
N LYS A 196 -27.31 5.89 -29.78
CA LYS A 196 -27.24 5.54 -31.21
C LYS A 196 -28.11 4.38 -31.70
N GLY A 197 -29.24 4.72 -32.31
CA GLY A 197 -29.77 3.99 -33.46
C GLY A 197 -31.23 3.59 -33.44
N PHE A 198 -32.01 3.86 -32.38
CA PHE A 198 -33.46 3.59 -32.40
C PHE A 198 -34.23 4.84 -32.01
N LEU A 199 -35.04 5.34 -32.94
CA LEU A 199 -36.01 6.37 -32.66
C LEU A 199 -37.25 5.77 -31.95
N PRO A 200 -37.93 6.53 -31.05
CA PRO A 200 -38.91 5.99 -30.11
C PRO A 200 -40.22 5.55 -30.71
N ASP A 201 -40.48 5.77 -31.96
CA ASP A 201 -41.79 5.60 -32.58
C ASP A 201 -41.95 4.38 -33.50
N GLY A 202 -40.95 3.49 -33.49
CA GLY A 202 -41.06 2.19 -34.19
C GLY A 202 -41.37 2.28 -35.69
N SER A 203 -41.29 3.44 -36.30
CA SER A 203 -41.54 3.60 -37.72
C SER A 203 -40.21 3.58 -38.50
N LEU A 204 -39.80 2.38 -38.93
CA LEU A 204 -39.01 2.20 -40.14
C LEU A 204 -39.87 2.66 -41.32
N LYS A 205 -39.90 3.96 -41.59
CA LYS A 205 -40.43 4.42 -42.87
C LYS A 205 -39.48 4.04 -43.99
N GLY A 206 -39.93 3.01 -44.69
CA GLY A 206 -39.83 2.92 -46.11
C GLY A 206 -38.44 2.80 -46.68
N ILE A 207 -37.98 1.56 -46.87
CA ILE A 207 -37.26 1.20 -48.10
C ILE A 207 -38.35 0.74 -49.08
N TYR A 208 -38.93 1.68 -49.85
CA TYR A 208 -39.58 1.34 -51.07
C TYR A 208 -38.50 1.01 -52.09
N CYS A 209 -38.50 -0.23 -52.55
CA CYS A 209 -37.77 -0.62 -53.77
C CYS A 209 -38.55 -0.09 -54.98
N ASP A 210 -38.10 0.98 -55.53
CA ASP A 210 -38.59 1.43 -56.82
C ASP A 210 -37.83 0.67 -57.91
N GLU A 211 -38.55 -0.04 -58.78
CA GLU A 211 -37.99 -0.72 -59.94
C GLU A 211 -37.44 0.33 -60.91
N SER A 212 -36.18 0.63 -60.88
CA SER A 212 -35.54 1.42 -61.93
C SER A 212 -34.87 0.49 -62.94
N HIS A 213 -35.28 0.66 -64.18
CA HIS A 213 -34.82 0.00 -65.40
C HIS A 213 -33.32 -0.29 -65.42
N GLY A 214 -33.00 -1.54 -65.68
CA GLY A 214 -31.65 -2.04 -65.88
C GLY A 214 -30.99 -1.43 -67.11
N GLN A 215 -29.94 -0.67 -66.90
CA GLN A 215 -28.87 -0.56 -67.89
C GLN A 215 -27.92 -1.74 -67.68
N ASN A 216 -27.86 -2.62 -68.68
CA ASN A 216 -26.96 -3.77 -68.72
C ASN A 216 -25.51 -3.30 -68.81
N PHE A 217 -24.85 -3.09 -67.70
CA PHE A 217 -23.40 -3.00 -67.68
C PHE A 217 -22.83 -4.42 -67.83
N PRO A 218 -21.77 -4.60 -68.66
CA PRO A 218 -21.20 -5.94 -68.88
C PRO A 218 -20.70 -6.49 -67.52
N ALA A 219 -21.24 -7.60 -67.12
CA ALA A 219 -21.03 -8.23 -65.80
C ALA A 219 -19.53 -8.36 -65.41
N LYS A 220 -18.67 -8.58 -66.40
CA LYS A 220 -17.21 -8.65 -66.23
C LYS A 220 -16.61 -7.33 -65.74
N LEU A 221 -17.11 -6.19 -66.18
CA LEU A 221 -16.63 -4.86 -65.81
C LEU A 221 -17.08 -4.52 -64.35
N VAL A 222 -18.31 -4.83 -64.02
CA VAL A 222 -18.87 -4.62 -62.65
C VAL A 222 -18.14 -5.47 -61.64
N VAL A 223 -17.88 -6.75 -61.94
CA VAL A 223 -17.12 -7.67 -61.05
C VAL A 223 -15.66 -7.17 -60.91
N SER A 224 -15.00 -6.74 -61.99
CA SER A 224 -13.63 -6.23 -61.92
C SER A 224 -13.52 -4.96 -61.08
N ILE A 225 -14.47 -4.02 -61.23
CA ILE A 225 -14.54 -2.78 -60.42
C ILE A 225 -14.86 -3.13 -58.95
N GLY A 226 -15.82 -4.03 -58.70
CA GLY A 226 -16.18 -4.46 -57.36
C GLY A 226 -15.02 -5.14 -56.61
N VAL A 227 -14.27 -6.02 -57.31
CA VAL A 227 -13.06 -6.66 -56.75
C VAL A 227 -11.96 -5.63 -56.52
N GLY A 228 -11.75 -4.71 -57.47
CA GLY A 228 -10.74 -3.63 -57.34
C GLY A 228 -11.04 -2.70 -56.16
N ILE A 229 -12.29 -2.30 -55.98
CA ILE A 229 -12.74 -1.48 -54.84
C ILE A 229 -12.61 -2.29 -53.52
N GLY A 230 -13.01 -3.56 -53.51
CA GLY A 230 -12.89 -4.42 -52.34
C GLY A 230 -11.45 -4.60 -51.88
N VAL A 231 -10.54 -4.90 -52.82
CA VAL A 231 -9.10 -5.00 -52.52
C VAL A 231 -8.52 -3.65 -52.10
N GLY A 232 -8.91 -2.55 -52.77
CA GLY A 232 -8.49 -1.20 -52.39
C GLY A 232 -8.91 -0.80 -50.98
N LEU A 233 -10.16 -1.09 -50.62
CA LEU A 233 -10.66 -0.85 -49.25
C LEU A 233 -9.94 -1.73 -48.22
N LEU A 234 -9.71 -3.02 -48.51
CA LEU A 234 -8.96 -3.91 -47.64
C LEU A 234 -7.54 -3.39 -47.40
N CYS A 235 -6.84 -2.98 -48.45
CA CYS A 235 -5.51 -2.38 -48.36
C CYS A 235 -5.54 -1.07 -47.55
N PHE A 236 -6.54 -0.23 -47.77
CA PHE A 236 -6.73 1.01 -47.01
C PHE A 236 -6.94 0.75 -45.51
N PHE A 237 -7.77 -0.22 -45.16
CA PHE A 237 -7.97 -0.61 -43.75
C PHE A 237 -6.71 -1.22 -43.13
N LEU A 238 -5.99 -2.07 -43.86
CA LEU A 238 -4.72 -2.63 -43.40
C LEU A 238 -3.65 -1.57 -43.16
N LEU A 239 -3.52 -0.62 -44.12
CA LEU A 239 -2.59 0.51 -43.98
C LEU A 239 -3.00 1.44 -42.84
N GLY A 240 -4.29 1.77 -42.75
CA GLY A 240 -4.83 2.55 -41.64
C GLY A 240 -4.59 1.90 -40.29
N TYR A 241 -4.80 0.57 -40.18
CA TYR A 241 -4.51 -0.19 -38.96
C TYR A 241 -3.01 -0.18 -38.63
N LYS A 242 -2.14 -0.38 -39.61
CA LYS A 242 -0.68 -0.28 -39.42
C LYS A 242 -0.24 1.11 -38.97
N LEU A 243 -0.80 2.15 -39.61
CA LEU A 243 -0.54 3.53 -39.20
C LEU A 243 -1.02 3.82 -37.77
N TYR A 244 -2.23 3.37 -37.45
CA TYR A 244 -2.77 3.45 -36.07
C TYR A 244 -1.85 2.77 -35.06
N GLN A 245 -1.39 1.54 -35.33
CA GLN A 245 -0.44 0.84 -34.48
C GLN A 245 0.89 1.60 -34.31
N CYS A 246 1.38 2.21 -35.42
CA CYS A 246 2.60 2.99 -35.38
C CYS A 246 2.44 4.25 -34.51
N ILE A 247 1.30 4.95 -34.66
CA ILE A 247 0.98 6.12 -33.83
C ILE A 247 0.85 5.74 -32.35
N GLN A 248 0.16 4.65 -32.03
CA GLN A 248 0.03 4.15 -30.67
C GLN A 248 1.40 3.83 -30.05
N LYS A 249 2.25 3.07 -30.76
CA LYS A 249 3.61 2.77 -30.30
C LYS A 249 4.46 4.04 -30.12
N LYS A 250 4.29 5.05 -30.97
CA LYS A 250 4.99 6.33 -30.85
C LYS A 250 4.51 7.09 -29.60
N ARG A 251 3.19 7.12 -29.34
CA ARG A 251 2.61 7.74 -28.14
C ARG A 251 3.09 7.05 -26.87
N GLU A 252 3.10 5.72 -26.82
CA GLU A 252 3.61 4.95 -25.70
C GLU A 252 5.09 5.24 -25.43
N ARG A 253 5.94 5.30 -26.46
CA ARG A 253 7.35 5.67 -26.30
C ARG A 253 7.52 7.08 -25.72
N ILE A 254 6.79 8.06 -26.25
CA ILE A 254 6.83 9.44 -25.75
C ILE A 254 6.36 9.49 -24.28
N HIS A 255 5.33 8.72 -23.94
CA HIS A 255 4.83 8.64 -22.58
C HIS A 255 5.87 8.01 -21.63
N LYS A 256 6.48 6.89 -22.03
CA LYS A 256 7.56 6.25 -21.28
C LYS A 256 8.78 7.16 -21.09
N ASP A 257 9.20 7.88 -22.12
CA ASP A 257 10.29 8.85 -22.05
C ASP A 257 9.97 10.01 -21.09
N LYS A 258 8.70 10.45 -21.07
CA LYS A 258 8.24 11.46 -20.13
C LYS A 258 8.31 10.95 -18.69
N LEU A 259 7.81 9.76 -18.43
CA LEU A 259 7.86 9.12 -17.10
C LEU A 259 9.30 8.88 -16.65
N PHE A 260 10.17 8.39 -17.55
CA PHE A 260 11.59 8.20 -17.25
C PHE A 260 12.25 9.51 -16.76
N LYS A 261 11.96 10.63 -17.43
CA LYS A 261 12.46 11.96 -17.04
C LYS A 261 11.87 12.40 -15.70
N GLN A 262 10.56 12.25 -15.51
CA GLN A 262 9.85 12.60 -14.27
C GLN A 262 10.34 11.79 -13.08
N ASN A 263 10.62 10.50 -13.25
CA ASN A 263 11.10 9.59 -12.22
C ASN A 263 12.62 9.72 -11.95
N GLY A 264 13.24 10.79 -12.38
CA GLY A 264 14.63 11.09 -12.05
C GLY A 264 15.68 10.35 -12.91
N GLY A 265 15.33 9.84 -14.07
CA GLY A 265 16.23 9.10 -14.96
C GLY A 265 17.51 9.86 -15.30
N HIS A 266 17.42 11.18 -15.54
CA HIS A 266 18.59 12.03 -15.77
C HIS A 266 19.46 12.22 -14.53
N LEU A 267 18.84 12.31 -13.34
CA LEU A 267 19.57 12.41 -12.07
C LEU A 267 20.36 11.14 -11.79
N LEU A 268 19.77 9.98 -12.08
CA LEU A 268 20.44 8.68 -11.94
C LEU A 268 21.58 8.52 -12.94
N GLN A 269 21.37 8.87 -14.20
CA GLN A 269 22.43 8.85 -15.22
C GLN A 269 23.60 9.76 -14.84
N GLY A 270 23.35 10.99 -14.38
CA GLY A 270 24.39 11.92 -13.97
C GLY A 270 25.16 11.43 -12.75
N LYS A 271 24.49 10.90 -11.71
CA LYS A 271 25.13 10.42 -10.48
C LYS A 271 25.89 9.10 -10.68
N VAL A 272 25.39 8.21 -11.54
CA VAL A 272 26.07 6.95 -11.87
C VAL A 272 27.29 7.23 -12.78
N SER A 273 27.20 8.19 -13.70
CA SER A 273 28.32 8.56 -14.58
C SER A 273 29.44 9.33 -13.88
N SER A 274 29.13 10.15 -12.87
CA SER A 274 30.13 10.90 -12.10
C SER A 274 30.96 10.04 -11.15
N SER A 275 30.47 8.87 -10.80
CA SER A 275 31.19 7.90 -9.95
C SER A 275 32.21 7.04 -10.73
N SER A 276 32.29 7.14 -12.06
CA SER A 276 33.12 6.26 -12.90
C SER A 276 34.60 6.65 -13.00
N HIS A 277 35.08 7.63 -12.22
CA HIS A 277 36.48 8.06 -12.23
C HIS A 277 37.37 7.40 -11.14
N GLY A 278 36.84 6.39 -10.41
CA GLY A 278 37.61 5.59 -9.45
C GLY A 278 37.70 4.12 -9.88
N ASN A 279 38.92 3.56 -9.91
CA ASN A 279 39.24 2.16 -10.19
C ASN A 279 38.54 1.21 -9.19
N GLY A 280 37.29 0.87 -9.42
CA GLY A 280 36.57 -0.14 -8.67
C GLY A 280 35.36 -0.63 -9.47
N SER A 281 35.17 -1.95 -9.54
CA SER A 281 34.03 -2.62 -10.23
C SER A 281 32.71 -2.06 -9.77
N GLN A 282 32.26 -0.96 -10.38
CA GLN A 282 30.94 -0.40 -10.11
C GLN A 282 29.87 -1.29 -10.71
N LYS A 283 28.94 -1.69 -9.87
CA LYS A 283 27.81 -2.51 -10.22
C LYS A 283 26.82 -1.67 -11.04
N ILE A 284 26.76 -1.96 -12.33
CA ILE A 284 25.78 -1.32 -13.23
C ILE A 284 24.39 -1.73 -12.73
N ILE A 285 23.61 -0.76 -12.28
CA ILE A 285 22.18 -0.95 -11.92
C ILE A 285 21.42 -1.25 -13.20
N LYS A 286 20.76 -2.41 -13.27
CA LYS A 286 19.94 -2.81 -14.41
C LYS A 286 18.66 -1.95 -14.47
N LEU A 287 18.41 -1.35 -15.63
CA LEU A 287 17.10 -0.75 -15.92
C LEU A 287 16.18 -1.83 -16.47
N PHE A 288 15.08 -2.06 -15.79
CA PHE A 288 14.03 -3.00 -16.20
C PHE A 288 12.92 -2.25 -16.92
N THR A 289 12.30 -2.88 -17.89
CA THR A 289 11.07 -2.36 -18.50
C THR A 289 9.84 -2.66 -17.65
N ALA A 290 8.80 -1.87 -17.85
CA ALA A 290 7.53 -2.10 -17.15
C ALA A 290 6.95 -3.48 -17.47
N GLU A 291 7.05 -3.92 -18.73
CA GLU A 291 6.56 -5.22 -19.20
C GLU A 291 7.33 -6.41 -18.61
N GLU A 292 8.65 -6.27 -18.44
CA GLU A 292 9.47 -7.31 -17.78
C GLU A 292 8.99 -7.53 -16.34
N LEU A 293 8.80 -6.45 -15.58
CA LEU A 293 8.38 -6.55 -14.18
C LEU A 293 6.91 -6.96 -14.02
N GLN A 294 6.05 -6.53 -14.93
CA GLN A 294 4.67 -6.96 -14.97
C GLN A 294 4.55 -8.46 -15.23
N ARG A 295 5.32 -9.00 -16.18
CA ARG A 295 5.38 -10.45 -16.44
C ARG A 295 6.02 -11.19 -15.27
N ALA A 296 7.12 -10.69 -14.71
CA ALA A 296 7.81 -11.30 -13.59
C ALA A 296 6.92 -11.46 -12.36
N THR A 297 6.02 -10.50 -12.11
CA THR A 297 5.13 -10.46 -10.94
C THR A 297 3.72 -10.99 -11.24
N ASP A 298 3.46 -11.52 -12.45
CA ASP A 298 2.14 -11.93 -12.89
C ASP A 298 1.10 -10.81 -12.72
N ASN A 299 1.36 -9.65 -13.34
CA ASN A 299 0.55 -8.44 -13.21
C ASN A 299 0.36 -7.96 -11.76
N TYR A 300 1.38 -8.10 -10.92
CA TYR A 300 1.33 -7.76 -9.49
C TYR A 300 0.21 -8.52 -8.77
N ASN A 301 0.05 -9.80 -9.09
CA ASN A 301 -0.97 -10.66 -8.55
C ASN A 301 -0.87 -10.74 -7.02
N TRP A 302 -2.01 -10.80 -6.35
CA TRP A 302 -2.10 -10.92 -4.91
C TRP A 302 -1.40 -12.17 -4.35
N SER A 303 -1.40 -13.27 -5.08
CA SER A 303 -0.68 -14.50 -4.69
C SER A 303 0.83 -14.32 -4.58
N ARG A 304 1.38 -13.26 -5.19
CA ARG A 304 2.80 -12.89 -5.16
C ARG A 304 3.09 -11.72 -4.20
N PHE A 305 2.09 -11.26 -3.47
CA PHE A 305 2.24 -10.18 -2.51
C PHE A 305 3.09 -10.64 -1.32
N LEU A 306 4.12 -9.89 -1.00
CA LEU A 306 5.03 -10.17 0.12
C LEU A 306 4.75 -9.29 1.34
N GLY A 307 4.29 -8.05 1.12
CA GLY A 307 4.01 -7.12 2.19
C GLY A 307 3.80 -5.69 1.70
N GLN A 308 3.32 -4.85 2.62
CA GLN A 308 3.09 -3.42 2.38
C GLN A 308 3.74 -2.62 3.50
N GLY A 309 4.54 -1.62 3.15
CA GLY A 309 5.12 -0.65 4.06
C GLY A 309 4.65 0.78 3.79
N GLY A 310 5.20 1.74 4.53
CA GLY A 310 4.92 3.17 4.33
C GLY A 310 5.18 3.65 2.89
N TYR A 311 6.19 3.10 2.26
CA TYR A 311 6.68 3.51 0.93
C TYR A 311 6.14 2.68 -0.24
N GLY A 312 5.32 1.65 -0.02
CA GLY A 312 4.75 0.89 -1.13
C GLY A 312 4.42 -0.57 -0.83
N LYS A 313 4.05 -1.29 -1.90
CA LYS A 313 3.76 -2.73 -1.89
C LYS A 313 4.93 -3.49 -2.49
N VAL A 314 5.26 -4.66 -1.92
CA VAL A 314 6.34 -5.54 -2.39
C VAL A 314 5.75 -6.84 -2.92
N TYR A 315 6.20 -7.26 -4.08
CA TYR A 315 5.75 -8.47 -4.76
C TYR A 315 6.93 -9.39 -5.09
N LYS A 316 6.72 -10.70 -4.97
CA LYS A 316 7.66 -11.71 -5.45
C LYS A 316 7.59 -11.76 -6.98
N GLY A 317 8.73 -11.69 -7.64
CA GLY A 317 8.85 -11.83 -9.10
C GLY A 317 9.78 -12.96 -9.49
N MET A 318 9.63 -13.45 -10.71
CA MET A 318 10.58 -14.38 -11.34
C MET A 318 10.98 -13.81 -12.70
N LEU A 319 12.26 -13.50 -12.85
CA LEU A 319 12.81 -13.00 -14.10
C LEU A 319 12.95 -14.12 -15.15
N PRO A 320 13.11 -13.79 -16.44
CA PRO A 320 13.24 -14.78 -17.51
C PRO A 320 14.42 -15.75 -17.35
N ASP A 321 15.46 -15.34 -16.65
CA ASP A 321 16.63 -16.17 -16.32
C ASP A 321 16.44 -17.10 -15.12
N GLY A 322 15.21 -17.14 -14.55
CA GLY A 322 14.86 -17.92 -13.36
C GLY A 322 15.21 -17.25 -12.03
N THR A 323 15.84 -16.07 -12.04
CA THR A 323 16.18 -15.33 -10.81
C THR A 323 14.90 -14.88 -10.10
N ILE A 324 14.79 -15.23 -8.81
CA ILE A 324 13.69 -14.76 -7.97
C ILE A 324 14.04 -13.39 -7.39
N VAL A 325 13.12 -12.44 -7.50
CA VAL A 325 13.31 -11.05 -7.09
C VAL A 325 12.17 -10.56 -6.21
N ALA A 326 12.42 -9.48 -5.45
CA ALA A 326 11.41 -8.70 -4.76
C ALA A 326 11.24 -7.35 -5.49
N VAL A 327 10.02 -7.08 -5.95
CA VAL A 327 9.68 -5.85 -6.68
C VAL A 327 8.88 -4.94 -5.76
N LYS A 328 9.49 -3.81 -5.35
CA LYS A 328 8.85 -2.76 -4.53
C LYS A 328 8.21 -1.74 -5.46
N ARG A 329 6.89 -1.63 -5.38
CA ARG A 329 6.10 -0.65 -6.11
C ARG A 329 5.72 0.48 -5.17
N SER A 330 6.20 1.69 -5.44
CA SER A 330 5.86 2.89 -4.67
C SER A 330 4.34 3.14 -4.67
N LYS A 331 3.82 3.77 -3.61
CA LYS A 331 2.49 4.37 -3.62
C LYS A 331 2.52 5.59 -4.53
N GLU A 332 1.34 6.17 -4.84
CA GLU A 332 1.17 7.29 -5.77
C GLU A 332 2.17 8.46 -5.62
N ILE A 333 2.41 9.17 -6.71
CA ILE A 333 3.53 10.11 -6.92
C ILE A 333 3.30 11.43 -6.18
N GLU A 334 3.86 11.56 -4.99
CA GLU A 334 4.25 12.88 -4.47
C GLU A 334 5.69 13.19 -4.88
N LYS A 335 5.99 14.45 -5.22
CA LYS A 335 7.35 14.87 -5.63
C LYS A 335 8.44 14.45 -4.64
N ASN A 336 8.13 14.43 -3.35
CA ASN A 336 9.03 14.00 -2.27
C ASN A 336 9.40 12.51 -2.34
N GLN A 337 8.57 11.66 -2.97
CA GLN A 337 8.84 10.23 -3.10
C GLN A 337 9.85 9.91 -4.20
N ILE A 338 9.95 10.76 -5.23
CA ILE A 338 10.96 10.60 -6.29
C ILE A 338 12.36 10.84 -5.72
N GLU A 339 12.53 11.85 -4.88
CA GLU A 339 13.82 12.10 -4.22
C GLU A 339 14.20 10.93 -3.30
N THR A 340 13.25 10.38 -2.56
CA THR A 340 13.43 9.19 -1.72
C THR A 340 13.84 7.98 -2.55
N PHE A 341 13.18 7.75 -3.67
CA PHE A 341 13.50 6.68 -4.62
C PHE A 341 14.91 6.84 -5.21
N VAL A 342 15.24 8.02 -5.75
CA VAL A 342 16.57 8.31 -6.31
C VAL A 342 17.65 8.14 -5.26
N ASN A 343 17.39 8.61 -4.04
CA ASN A 343 18.31 8.47 -2.92
C ASN A 343 18.54 7.00 -2.54
N GLU A 344 17.48 6.17 -2.47
CA GLU A 344 17.59 4.73 -2.20
C GLU A 344 18.45 4.02 -3.26
N VAL A 345 18.23 4.33 -4.55
CA VAL A 345 19.02 3.80 -5.65
C VAL A 345 20.49 4.21 -5.53
N VAL A 346 20.77 5.49 -5.28
CA VAL A 346 22.13 6.02 -5.18
C VAL A 346 22.87 5.41 -3.99
N ILE A 347 22.24 5.32 -2.82
CA ILE A 347 22.85 4.73 -1.62
C ILE A 347 23.16 3.26 -1.86
N LEU A 348 22.19 2.46 -2.32
CA LEU A 348 22.39 1.02 -2.51
C LEU A 348 23.34 0.68 -3.67
N SER A 349 23.54 1.61 -4.61
CA SER A 349 24.57 1.44 -5.66
C SER A 349 26.00 1.52 -5.11
N GLN A 350 26.19 2.23 -3.99
CA GLN A 350 27.50 2.44 -3.35
C GLN A 350 27.81 1.41 -2.25
N ILE A 351 26.80 0.64 -1.83
CA ILE A 351 26.90 -0.33 -0.76
C ILE A 351 27.14 -1.73 -1.34
N ASN A 352 28.15 -2.42 -0.79
CA ASN A 352 28.38 -3.84 -1.07
C ASN A 352 28.73 -4.57 0.24
N HIS A 353 27.72 -5.10 0.91
CA HIS A 353 27.88 -5.82 2.17
C HIS A 353 26.95 -7.04 2.21
N ARG A 354 27.46 -8.19 2.73
CA ARG A 354 26.71 -9.45 2.75
C ARG A 354 25.41 -9.39 3.55
N ASN A 355 25.34 -8.55 4.58
CA ASN A 355 24.18 -8.39 5.45
C ASN A 355 23.35 -7.13 5.12
N ILE A 356 23.46 -6.61 3.90
CA ILE A 356 22.61 -5.56 3.35
C ILE A 356 21.95 -6.09 2.10
N VAL A 357 20.64 -5.79 1.94
CA VAL A 357 19.86 -6.21 0.79
C VAL A 357 20.45 -5.64 -0.51
N LYS A 358 20.53 -6.47 -1.54
CA LYS A 358 21.12 -6.08 -2.82
C LYS A 358 20.06 -5.50 -3.75
N LEU A 359 20.28 -4.27 -4.19
CA LEU A 359 19.52 -3.70 -5.30
C LEU A 359 20.02 -4.30 -6.62
N LEU A 360 19.12 -4.88 -7.41
CA LEU A 360 19.39 -5.47 -8.72
C LEU A 360 19.12 -4.48 -9.85
N GLY A 361 18.14 -3.61 -9.67
CA GLY A 361 17.79 -2.60 -10.66
C GLY A 361 16.55 -1.80 -10.30
N CYS A 362 16.08 -1.01 -11.27
CA CYS A 362 14.87 -0.22 -11.13
C CYS A 362 14.12 -0.11 -12.46
N CYS A 363 12.84 0.29 -12.39
CA CYS A 363 12.06 0.66 -13.55
C CYS A 363 11.54 2.09 -13.38
N LEU A 364 11.72 2.93 -14.41
CA LEU A 364 11.35 4.34 -14.42
C LEU A 364 10.25 4.66 -15.46
N GLU A 365 9.75 3.64 -16.15
CA GLU A 365 8.76 3.78 -17.24
C GLU A 365 7.31 3.72 -16.75
N THR A 366 7.10 3.58 -15.44
CA THR A 366 5.78 3.50 -14.79
C THR A 366 5.44 4.80 -14.08
N GLU A 367 4.16 5.06 -13.85
CA GLU A 367 3.70 6.24 -13.10
C GLU A 367 4.40 6.34 -11.74
N ALA A 368 4.46 5.24 -10.99
CA ALA A 368 5.26 5.13 -9.78
C ALA A 368 6.50 4.28 -10.08
N PRO A 369 7.73 4.75 -9.81
CA PRO A 369 8.94 3.99 -10.11
C PRO A 369 9.02 2.72 -9.26
N LEU A 370 9.69 1.69 -9.80
CA LEU A 370 9.82 0.37 -9.18
C LEU A 370 11.28 0.10 -8.82
N LEU A 371 11.49 -0.52 -7.65
CA LEU A 371 12.80 -1.03 -7.22
C LEU A 371 12.79 -2.56 -7.26
N VAL A 372 13.89 -3.14 -7.73
CA VAL A 372 14.05 -4.60 -7.86
C VAL A 372 15.22 -5.04 -7.00
N TYR A 373 14.92 -5.86 -5.99
CA TYR A 373 15.89 -6.38 -5.03
C TYR A 373 16.09 -7.90 -5.16
N GLU A 374 17.15 -8.41 -4.58
CA GLU A 374 17.24 -9.84 -4.30
C GLU A 374 16.07 -10.27 -3.42
N PHE A 375 15.53 -11.46 -3.67
CA PHE A 375 14.44 -12.02 -2.85
C PHE A 375 15.00 -12.70 -1.61
N ILE A 376 14.47 -12.32 -0.43
CA ILE A 376 14.85 -12.89 0.85
C ILE A 376 13.67 -13.74 1.37
N PRO A 377 13.85 -15.06 1.56
CA PRO A 377 12.73 -16.00 1.66
C PRO A 377 12.01 -16.03 3.02
N ASN A 378 12.74 -15.83 4.15
CA ASN A 378 12.18 -16.09 5.47
C ASN A 378 11.51 -14.85 6.12
N GLY A 379 11.23 -13.79 5.33
CA GLY A 379 10.52 -12.60 5.81
C GLY A 379 11.35 -11.74 6.76
N THR A 380 10.69 -11.08 7.71
CA THR A 380 11.31 -10.09 8.60
C THR A 380 11.65 -10.67 9.96
N LEU A 381 12.66 -10.12 10.63
CA LEU A 381 13.00 -10.45 12.02
C LEU A 381 11.79 -10.22 12.96
N ALA A 382 11.02 -9.16 12.72
CA ALA A 382 9.81 -8.88 13.50
C ALA A 382 8.81 -10.05 13.46
N LYS A 383 8.64 -10.71 12.30
CA LYS A 383 7.79 -11.89 12.18
C LYS A 383 8.29 -13.03 13.05
N HIS A 384 9.59 -13.26 13.10
CA HIS A 384 10.20 -14.33 13.89
C HIS A 384 10.20 -14.07 15.41
N ILE A 385 10.22 -12.80 15.83
CA ILE A 385 10.18 -12.44 17.25
C ILE A 385 8.73 -12.41 17.77
N HIS A 386 7.76 -11.89 16.99
CA HIS A 386 6.41 -11.57 17.49
C HIS A 386 5.29 -12.47 16.99
N SER A 387 5.58 -13.44 16.08
CA SER A 387 4.53 -14.35 15.61
C SER A 387 4.08 -15.27 16.72
N LYS A 388 2.77 -15.34 16.93
CA LYS A 388 2.13 -16.34 17.79
C LYS A 388 1.94 -17.69 17.09
N ASP A 389 2.12 -17.73 15.78
CA ASP A 389 2.00 -18.92 14.93
C ASP A 389 3.35 -19.61 14.79
N HIS A 390 3.61 -20.54 15.71
CA HIS A 390 4.85 -21.32 15.76
C HIS A 390 4.95 -22.40 14.68
N GLU A 391 3.86 -22.75 14.01
CA GLU A 391 3.88 -23.74 12.92
C GLU A 391 4.42 -23.12 11.62
N SER A 392 3.99 -21.91 11.28
CA SER A 392 4.44 -21.21 10.05
C SER A 392 5.75 -20.43 10.24
N CYS A 393 6.15 -20.11 11.47
CA CYS A 393 7.34 -19.35 11.78
C CYS A 393 7.97 -19.82 13.11
N PRO A 394 8.88 -20.82 13.08
CA PRO A 394 9.49 -21.34 14.31
C PRO A 394 10.31 -20.24 14.99
N PRO A 395 10.24 -20.14 16.35
CA PRO A 395 10.96 -19.13 17.10
C PRO A 395 12.47 -19.34 16.98
N LEU A 396 13.21 -18.25 16.76
CA LEU A 396 14.66 -18.28 16.65
C LEU A 396 15.32 -18.76 17.96
N SER A 397 16.35 -19.61 17.84
CA SER A 397 17.20 -19.97 18.97
C SER A 397 18.03 -18.77 19.43
N TRP A 398 18.53 -18.82 20.67
CA TRP A 398 19.42 -17.78 21.19
C TRP A 398 20.65 -17.55 20.34
N ASP A 399 21.34 -18.62 19.90
CA ASP A 399 22.49 -18.50 18.99
C ASP A 399 22.14 -17.78 17.70
N CYS A 400 20.99 -18.10 17.11
CA CYS A 400 20.51 -17.42 15.91
C CYS A 400 20.21 -15.94 16.17
N ARG A 401 19.57 -15.59 17.28
CA ARG A 401 19.26 -14.20 17.69
C ARG A 401 20.56 -13.40 17.88
N LEU A 402 21.56 -13.97 18.58
CA LEU A 402 22.84 -13.32 18.82
C LEU A 402 23.61 -13.12 17.50
N ARG A 403 23.61 -14.14 16.63
CA ARG A 403 24.21 -14.04 15.29
C ARG A 403 23.56 -12.94 14.45
N ILE A 404 22.24 -12.86 14.41
CA ILE A 404 21.49 -11.80 13.73
C ILE A 404 21.88 -10.43 14.29
N ALA A 405 21.96 -10.28 15.61
CA ALA A 405 22.41 -9.04 16.24
C ALA A 405 23.83 -8.62 15.79
N CYS A 406 24.80 -9.57 15.77
CA CYS A 406 26.14 -9.34 15.26
C CYS A 406 26.14 -8.89 13.79
N GLU A 407 25.38 -9.58 12.94
CA GLU A 407 25.31 -9.31 11.50
C GLU A 407 24.71 -7.94 11.19
N VAL A 408 23.64 -7.55 11.91
CA VAL A 408 23.03 -6.22 11.78
C VAL A 408 23.99 -5.15 12.29
N ALA A 409 24.61 -5.34 13.46
CA ALA A 409 25.59 -4.39 13.99
C ALA A 409 26.76 -4.18 13.03
N GLY A 410 27.28 -5.28 12.44
CA GLY A 410 28.32 -5.22 11.43
C GLY A 410 27.92 -4.48 10.16
N ALA A 411 26.68 -4.67 9.68
CA ALA A 411 26.15 -3.96 8.53
C ALA A 411 26.02 -2.45 8.79
N VAL A 412 25.52 -2.06 9.96
CA VAL A 412 25.39 -0.63 10.34
C VAL A 412 26.76 -0.01 10.57
N ALA A 413 27.70 -0.72 11.22
CA ALA A 413 29.07 -0.26 11.39
C ALA A 413 29.77 -0.02 10.05
N TYR A 414 29.55 -0.91 9.07
CA TYR A 414 30.05 -0.74 7.70
C TYR A 414 29.51 0.53 7.06
N MET A 415 28.20 0.80 7.18
CA MET A 415 27.59 2.02 6.62
C MET A 415 28.15 3.29 7.25
N HIS A 416 28.38 3.29 8.57
CA HIS A 416 28.87 4.48 9.29
C HIS A 416 30.36 4.78 9.04
N SER A 417 31.19 3.76 8.78
CA SER A 417 32.64 3.96 8.81
C SER A 417 33.42 3.39 7.63
N SER A 418 32.88 2.40 6.93
CA SER A 418 33.60 1.68 5.86
C SER A 418 33.04 1.95 4.47
N ALA A 419 31.88 2.58 4.35
CA ALA A 419 31.36 3.12 3.11
C ALA A 419 32.22 4.34 2.66
N SER A 420 32.33 4.57 1.36
CA SER A 420 33.09 5.69 0.80
C SER A 420 32.64 7.07 1.33
N ILE A 421 31.35 7.16 1.64
CA ILE A 421 30.73 8.29 2.35
C ILE A 421 29.90 7.69 3.46
N PRO A 422 29.98 8.20 4.72
CA PRO A 422 29.15 7.70 5.82
C PRO A 422 27.67 7.77 5.48
N ILE A 423 26.95 6.68 5.77
CA ILE A 423 25.52 6.56 5.47
C ILE A 423 24.79 6.26 6.77
N PHE A 424 23.78 7.04 7.09
CA PHE A 424 22.85 6.80 8.19
C PHE A 424 21.58 6.15 7.69
N HIS A 425 21.15 5.06 8.35
CA HIS A 425 19.98 4.29 7.96
C HIS A 425 18.67 5.02 8.29
N ARG A 426 18.55 5.56 9.49
CA ARG A 426 17.44 6.36 10.02
C ARG A 426 16.13 5.63 10.29
N ASP A 427 16.06 4.33 10.03
CA ASP A 427 14.85 3.53 10.35
C ASP A 427 15.24 2.06 10.67
N ILE A 428 16.18 1.89 11.62
CA ILE A 428 16.59 0.56 12.08
C ILE A 428 15.51 0.00 13.00
N LYS A 429 14.91 -1.14 12.57
CA LYS A 429 13.84 -1.84 13.29
C LYS A 429 13.72 -3.28 12.76
N PRO A 430 13.12 -4.23 13.51
CA PRO A 430 13.02 -5.63 13.09
C PRO A 430 12.21 -5.86 11.80
N THR A 431 11.29 -4.98 11.43
CA THR A 431 10.57 -5.09 10.15
C THR A 431 11.45 -4.76 8.94
N ASN A 432 12.55 -4.03 9.14
CA ASN A 432 13.54 -3.68 8.10
C ASN A 432 14.75 -4.61 8.11
N ILE A 433 14.75 -5.66 8.92
CA ILE A 433 15.76 -6.73 8.95
C ILE A 433 15.11 -7.98 8.38
N LEU A 434 15.55 -8.39 7.19
CA LEU A 434 15.08 -9.59 6.52
C LEU A 434 15.95 -10.79 6.89
N ILE A 435 15.38 -11.98 6.86
CA ILE A 435 16.05 -13.24 7.19
C ILE A 435 16.15 -14.11 5.94
N ASP A 436 17.38 -14.48 5.58
CA ASP A 436 17.64 -15.31 4.41
C ASP A 436 17.44 -16.82 4.70
N SER A 437 17.66 -17.66 3.69
CA SER A 437 17.53 -19.12 3.79
C SER A 437 18.45 -19.77 4.84
N ASN A 438 19.57 -19.12 5.18
CA ASN A 438 20.53 -19.57 6.17
C ASN A 438 20.28 -18.96 7.55
N TYR A 439 19.13 -18.31 7.72
CA TYR A 439 18.81 -17.50 8.91
C TYR A 439 19.84 -16.39 9.18
N SER A 440 20.49 -15.85 8.13
CA SER A 440 21.34 -14.67 8.20
C SER A 440 20.53 -13.40 8.00
N ALA A 441 20.94 -12.32 8.69
CA ALA A 441 20.27 -11.03 8.59
C ALA A 441 20.65 -10.26 7.33
N LYS A 442 19.67 -9.54 6.77
CA LYS A 442 19.87 -8.56 5.70
C LYS A 442 19.09 -7.28 6.02
N VAL A 443 19.83 -6.20 6.26
CA VAL A 443 19.26 -4.87 6.49
C VAL A 443 18.65 -4.36 5.19
N SER A 444 17.44 -3.79 5.25
CA SER A 444 16.64 -3.38 4.09
C SER A 444 15.93 -2.04 4.34
N ASP A 445 15.29 -1.49 3.30
CA ASP A 445 14.50 -0.25 3.30
C ASP A 445 15.31 1.03 3.55
N PHE A 446 16.07 1.42 2.53
CA PHE A 446 16.96 2.59 2.53
C PHE A 446 16.26 3.89 2.11
N GLY A 447 14.96 3.93 2.03
CA GLY A 447 14.20 5.10 1.58
C GLY A 447 14.43 6.35 2.44
N THR A 448 14.58 6.17 3.76
CA THR A 448 14.87 7.26 4.71
C THR A 448 16.36 7.55 4.87
N SER A 449 17.23 6.66 4.40
CA SER A 449 18.68 6.76 4.58
C SER A 449 19.25 8.01 3.93
N ARG A 450 20.35 8.51 4.48
CA ARG A 450 21.03 9.70 3.95
C ARG A 450 22.55 9.55 4.06
N SER A 451 23.25 10.02 3.04
CA SER A 451 24.70 10.17 3.06
C SER A 451 25.07 11.42 3.82
N LEU A 452 26.09 11.33 4.67
CA LEU A 452 26.63 12.46 5.41
C LEU A 452 27.67 13.21 4.56
N PRO A 453 27.53 14.54 4.29
CA PRO A 453 28.58 15.33 3.68
C PRO A 453 29.87 15.30 4.51
N GLN A 454 31.04 15.34 3.85
CA GLN A 454 32.35 15.16 4.50
C GLN A 454 32.67 16.20 5.58
N ASP A 455 32.06 17.37 5.52
CA ASP A 455 32.24 18.51 6.41
C ASP A 455 31.23 18.58 7.57
N LYS A 456 30.33 17.57 7.67
CA LYS A 456 29.28 17.53 8.69
C LYS A 456 29.39 16.31 9.61
N THR A 457 29.00 16.50 10.87
CA THR A 457 28.93 15.43 11.88
C THR A 457 27.49 14.95 12.11
N HIS A 458 26.50 15.71 11.66
CA HIS A 458 25.08 15.43 11.81
C HIS A 458 24.29 16.00 10.63
N LEU A 459 23.06 15.52 10.48
CA LEU A 459 22.09 15.97 9.48
C LEU A 459 20.94 16.68 10.19
N THR A 460 20.73 17.96 9.92
CA THR A 460 19.51 18.68 10.30
C THR A 460 18.40 18.30 9.31
N THR A 461 17.35 17.64 9.78
CA THR A 461 16.33 17.10 8.90
C THR A 461 14.99 17.00 9.66
N ALA A 462 13.90 17.01 8.92
CA ALA A 462 12.60 16.71 9.50
C ALA A 462 12.65 15.34 10.23
N ILE A 463 11.97 15.27 11.36
CA ILE A 463 11.88 14.04 12.16
C ILE A 463 11.25 12.95 11.30
N GLY A 464 11.94 11.84 11.21
CA GLY A 464 11.51 10.67 10.44
C GLY A 464 12.03 9.39 11.08
N GLY A 465 11.40 8.29 10.75
CA GLY A 465 11.65 6.97 11.36
C GLY A 465 10.37 6.39 11.96
N THR A 466 10.50 5.29 12.67
CA THR A 466 9.36 4.56 13.25
C THR A 466 9.26 4.85 14.74
N PHE A 467 8.08 5.26 15.18
CA PHE A 467 7.82 5.53 16.59
C PHE A 467 8.18 4.31 17.46
N GLY A 468 8.80 4.54 18.61
CA GLY A 468 9.36 3.50 19.48
C GLY A 468 10.83 3.18 19.22
N TYR A 469 11.37 3.50 18.03
CA TYR A 469 12.79 3.34 17.68
C TYR A 469 13.52 4.66 17.48
N ILE A 470 12.79 5.78 17.48
CA ILE A 470 13.35 7.12 17.28
C ILE A 470 14.18 7.51 18.50
N ASP A 471 15.41 7.97 18.25
CA ASP A 471 16.30 8.53 19.26
C ASP A 471 15.66 9.79 19.89
N PRO A 472 15.49 9.85 21.23
CA PRO A 472 14.96 11.02 21.91
C PRO A 472 15.77 12.29 21.67
N GLU A 473 17.11 12.21 21.60
CA GLU A 473 17.96 13.36 21.30
C GLU A 473 17.74 13.89 19.88
N TYR A 474 17.59 13.00 18.89
CA TYR A 474 17.21 13.39 17.54
C TYR A 474 15.80 13.98 17.50
N PHE A 475 14.85 13.40 18.21
CA PHE A 475 13.47 13.89 18.27
C PHE A 475 13.40 15.32 18.79
N GLN A 476 14.21 15.66 19.81
CA GLN A 476 14.26 17.00 20.41
C GLN A 476 15.05 18.00 19.58
N SER A 477 16.19 17.60 19.02
CA SER A 477 17.14 18.49 18.35
C SER A 477 16.94 18.63 16.85
N SER A 478 16.20 17.72 16.23
CA SER A 478 16.13 17.53 14.76
C SER A 478 17.51 17.27 14.12
N GLN A 479 18.53 16.90 14.92
CA GLN A 479 19.88 16.60 14.46
C GLN A 479 20.14 15.09 14.50
N PHE A 480 20.12 14.45 13.35
CA PHE A 480 20.41 13.02 13.23
C PHE A 480 21.90 12.78 13.10
N SER A 481 22.44 11.82 13.86
CA SER A 481 23.84 11.41 13.82
C SER A 481 23.96 9.88 13.75
N ASP A 482 25.20 9.36 13.63
CA ASP A 482 25.49 7.92 13.77
C ASP A 482 24.95 7.34 15.09
N LYS A 483 24.95 8.15 16.16
CA LYS A 483 24.48 7.78 17.50
C LYS A 483 22.97 7.56 17.56
N SER A 484 22.21 8.14 16.63
CA SER A 484 20.77 7.92 16.53
C SER A 484 20.44 6.51 15.99
N ASP A 485 21.21 6.01 15.01
CA ASP A 485 21.11 4.60 14.56
C ASP A 485 21.54 3.64 15.70
N VAL A 486 22.53 4.02 16.52
CA VAL A 486 22.94 3.23 17.71
C VAL A 486 21.79 3.09 18.70
N TYR A 487 21.04 4.16 18.95
CA TYR A 487 19.86 4.11 19.83
C TYR A 487 18.80 3.15 19.27
N SER A 488 18.43 3.32 18.00
CA SER A 488 17.46 2.44 17.33
C SER A 488 17.92 0.97 17.37
N PHE A 489 19.19 0.70 17.16
CA PHE A 489 19.74 -0.65 17.31
C PHE A 489 19.69 -1.16 18.77
N GLY A 490 19.88 -0.28 19.76
CA GLY A 490 19.71 -0.58 21.17
C GLY A 490 18.27 -1.07 21.48
N VAL A 491 17.25 -0.41 20.89
CA VAL A 491 15.85 -0.86 20.98
C VAL A 491 15.69 -2.24 20.36
N VAL A 492 16.27 -2.48 19.17
CA VAL A 492 16.23 -3.81 18.52
C VAL A 492 16.88 -4.89 19.40
N LEU A 493 17.98 -4.59 20.09
CA LEU A 493 18.60 -5.55 21.04
C LEU A 493 17.64 -5.92 22.18
N VAL A 494 16.98 -4.92 22.78
CA VAL A 494 15.98 -5.19 23.84
C VAL A 494 14.84 -6.04 23.30
N GLU A 495 14.34 -5.76 22.12
CA GLU A 495 13.29 -6.51 21.45
C GLU A 495 13.70 -7.97 21.18
N ILE A 496 14.95 -8.20 20.73
CA ILE A 496 15.52 -9.52 20.49
C ILE A 496 15.57 -10.36 21.77
N ILE A 497 15.93 -9.76 22.92
CA ILE A 497 16.08 -10.52 24.18
C ILE A 497 14.75 -10.68 24.93
N THR A 498 13.82 -9.75 24.79
CA THR A 498 12.53 -9.78 25.53
C THR A 498 11.39 -10.41 24.73
N GLY A 499 11.47 -10.41 23.37
CA GLY A 499 10.36 -10.81 22.53
C GLY A 499 9.19 -9.83 22.50
N LYS A 500 9.29 -8.69 23.19
CA LYS A 500 8.22 -7.68 23.32
C LYS A 500 8.41 -6.58 22.29
N LYS A 501 7.31 -5.92 21.89
CA LYS A 501 7.35 -4.73 21.03
C LYS A 501 7.66 -3.47 21.83
N PRO A 502 8.33 -2.44 21.25
CA PRO A 502 8.68 -1.20 21.94
C PRO A 502 7.47 -0.45 22.51
N ILE A 503 6.34 -0.50 21.77
CA ILE A 503 5.06 0.10 22.16
C ILE A 503 3.95 -0.91 21.85
N SER A 504 3.12 -1.23 22.83
CA SER A 504 1.93 -2.05 22.69
C SER A 504 0.70 -1.14 22.80
N PHE A 505 -0.21 -1.24 21.80
CA PHE A 505 -1.52 -0.59 21.81
C PHE A 505 -2.66 -1.58 22.06
N MET A 506 -2.37 -2.76 22.62
CA MET A 506 -3.40 -3.73 22.99
C MET A 506 -4.11 -3.28 24.27
N GLU A 507 -5.43 -3.51 24.37
CA GLU A 507 -6.32 -3.03 25.44
C GLU A 507 -5.92 -3.44 26.87
N GLU A 508 -5.06 -4.45 27.05
CA GLU A 508 -4.58 -4.90 28.37
C GLU A 508 -3.24 -4.25 28.79
N ASP A 509 -2.51 -3.62 27.85
CA ASP A 509 -1.18 -3.03 28.04
C ASP A 509 -1.12 -1.55 27.63
N GLU A 510 -2.16 -0.76 27.89
CA GLU A 510 -2.19 0.66 27.51
C GLU A 510 -0.97 1.41 28.04
N GLY A 511 -0.05 1.77 27.14
CA GLY A 511 1.02 2.73 27.39
C GLY A 511 2.31 2.15 27.98
N GLN A 512 2.51 0.82 28.03
CA GLN A 512 3.79 0.27 28.48
C GLN A 512 4.90 0.53 27.45
N ASN A 513 5.89 1.32 27.86
CA ASN A 513 7.11 1.57 27.09
C ASN A 513 8.15 0.50 27.46
N LEU A 514 8.43 -0.43 26.53
CA LEU A 514 9.40 -1.50 26.71
C LEU A 514 10.77 -0.99 27.20
N ILE A 515 11.22 0.15 26.69
CA ILE A 515 12.53 0.70 27.07
C ILE A 515 12.52 1.18 28.53
N ALA A 516 11.44 1.80 28.98
CA ALA A 516 11.29 2.18 30.39
C ALA A 516 11.23 0.95 31.31
N GLU A 517 10.47 -0.10 30.92
CA GLU A 517 10.41 -1.38 31.62
C GLU A 517 11.81 -2.03 31.70
N PHE A 518 12.53 -2.08 30.57
CA PHE A 518 13.87 -2.65 30.52
C PHE A 518 14.87 -1.90 31.38
N ILE A 519 14.86 -0.56 31.35
CA ILE A 519 15.75 0.26 32.18
C ILE A 519 15.46 0.05 33.67
N SER A 520 14.17 -0.03 34.06
CA SER A 520 13.79 -0.32 35.44
C SER A 520 14.24 -1.71 35.90
N ALA A 521 13.99 -2.74 35.05
CA ALA A 521 14.43 -4.11 35.36
C ALA A 521 15.96 -4.24 35.49
N MET A 522 16.72 -3.48 34.66
CA MET A 522 18.17 -3.43 34.78
C MET A 522 18.66 -2.77 36.08
N LYS A 523 17.99 -1.68 36.52
CA LYS A 523 18.29 -1.03 37.79
C LYS A 523 18.01 -1.93 39.01
N GLU A 524 16.93 -2.70 38.93
CA GLU A 524 16.51 -3.62 39.99
C GLU A 524 17.23 -4.99 39.93
N ASN A 525 18.13 -5.21 38.98
CA ASN A 525 18.76 -6.51 38.66
C ASN A 525 17.74 -7.64 38.36
N LYS A 526 16.57 -7.28 37.84
CA LYS A 526 15.46 -8.18 37.49
C LYS A 526 15.29 -8.37 35.97
N VAL A 527 16.33 -8.17 35.20
CA VAL A 527 16.25 -8.28 33.71
C VAL A 527 15.70 -9.65 33.30
N CYS A 528 15.98 -10.70 34.03
CA CYS A 528 15.48 -12.06 33.74
C CYS A 528 13.94 -12.16 33.74
N ASP A 529 13.26 -11.30 34.48
CA ASP A 529 11.79 -11.35 34.62
C ASP A 529 11.06 -10.86 33.35
N ILE A 530 11.75 -10.11 32.50
CA ILE A 530 11.17 -9.53 31.27
C ILE A 530 11.66 -10.22 30.00
N LEU A 531 12.57 -11.20 30.10
CA LEU A 531 13.14 -11.90 28.93
C LEU A 531 12.12 -12.85 28.28
N ASP A 532 12.33 -13.06 27.00
CA ASP A 532 11.66 -14.14 26.25
C ASP A 532 11.98 -15.50 26.94
N PRO A 533 10.97 -16.34 27.23
CA PRO A 533 11.18 -17.64 27.91
C PRO A 533 12.19 -18.53 27.21
N LYS A 534 12.28 -18.46 25.88
CA LYS A 534 13.25 -19.24 25.10
C LYS A 534 14.66 -18.70 25.28
N VAL A 535 14.83 -17.37 25.29
CA VAL A 535 16.12 -16.73 25.59
C VAL A 535 16.56 -17.10 27.01
N LEU A 536 15.69 -17.01 27.98
CA LEU A 536 15.98 -17.36 29.37
C LEU A 536 16.42 -18.83 29.54
N LYS A 537 15.86 -19.73 28.72
CA LYS A 537 16.20 -21.17 28.74
C LYS A 537 17.51 -21.48 28.04
N GLU A 538 17.83 -20.80 26.94
CA GLU A 538 18.94 -21.17 26.05
C GLU A 538 20.20 -20.34 26.28
N ALA A 539 20.07 -19.07 26.73
CA ALA A 539 21.20 -18.17 26.94
C ALA A 539 21.87 -18.40 28.31
N LYS A 540 23.19 -18.23 28.36
CA LYS A 540 23.94 -18.20 29.61
C LYS A 540 23.71 -16.87 30.33
N LYS A 541 23.72 -16.91 31.66
CA LYS A 541 23.51 -15.72 32.51
C LYS A 541 24.47 -14.58 32.14
N ASP A 542 25.74 -14.90 31.91
CA ASP A 542 26.77 -13.91 31.58
C ASP A 542 26.52 -13.28 30.20
N GLU A 543 26.03 -14.06 29.23
CA GLU A 543 25.65 -13.54 27.90
C GLU A 543 24.46 -12.57 28.01
N ILE A 544 23.44 -12.93 28.80
CA ILE A 544 22.27 -12.08 29.08
C ILE A 544 22.73 -10.76 29.70
N VAL A 545 23.56 -10.82 30.74
CA VAL A 545 24.09 -9.63 31.42
C VAL A 545 24.91 -8.77 30.47
N ALA A 546 25.78 -9.36 29.67
CA ALA A 546 26.64 -8.62 28.73
C ALA A 546 25.82 -7.90 27.65
N ILE A 547 24.87 -8.60 26.99
CA ILE A 547 24.03 -7.99 25.95
C ILE A 547 23.09 -6.94 26.52
N SER A 548 22.56 -7.15 27.72
CA SER A 548 21.70 -6.17 28.40
C SER A 548 22.48 -4.90 28.76
N LYS A 549 23.72 -5.03 29.27
CA LYS A 549 24.61 -3.88 29.51
C LYS A 549 24.97 -3.13 28.20
N LEU A 550 25.18 -3.86 27.12
CA LEU A 550 25.45 -3.25 25.80
C LEU A 550 24.21 -2.47 25.33
N ALA A 551 23.01 -3.06 25.41
CA ALA A 551 21.75 -2.40 25.08
C ALA A 551 21.56 -1.12 25.90
N MET A 552 21.77 -1.16 27.22
CA MET A 552 21.74 0.01 28.09
C MET A 552 22.65 1.15 27.62
N ARG A 553 23.89 0.82 27.19
CA ARG A 553 24.81 1.86 26.69
C ARG A 553 24.35 2.45 25.36
N CYS A 554 23.73 1.66 24.51
CA CYS A 554 23.14 2.16 23.26
C CYS A 554 21.95 3.08 23.50
N LEU A 555 21.17 2.82 24.55
CA LEU A 555 19.94 3.56 24.91
C LEU A 555 20.18 4.82 25.73
N ARG A 556 21.44 5.21 26.03
CA ARG A 556 21.74 6.46 26.74
C ARG A 556 21.10 7.64 26.05
N LEU A 557 20.49 8.56 26.84
CA LEU A 557 19.85 9.77 26.31
C LEU A 557 20.87 10.69 25.60
N ASN A 558 22.04 10.85 26.19
CA ASN A 558 23.11 11.61 25.58
C ASN A 558 23.87 10.79 24.52
N GLY A 559 23.73 11.13 23.25
CA GLY A 559 24.35 10.42 22.13
C GLY A 559 25.88 10.34 22.21
N LYS A 560 26.53 11.36 22.75
CA LYS A 560 28.00 11.37 22.93
C LYS A 560 28.49 10.26 23.88
N LYS A 561 27.66 9.81 24.79
CA LYS A 561 27.96 8.74 25.75
C LYS A 561 27.64 7.34 25.19
N ARG A 562 26.99 7.24 24.02
CA ARG A 562 26.70 5.98 23.35
C ARG A 562 27.95 5.44 22.65
N PRO A 563 28.15 4.11 22.59
CA PRO A 563 29.20 3.51 21.77
C PRO A 563 28.99 3.85 20.28
N THR A 564 30.01 3.65 19.47
CA THR A 564 29.89 3.58 18.00
C THR A 564 29.38 2.19 17.59
N MET A 565 28.75 2.08 16.41
CA MET A 565 28.35 0.76 15.89
C MET A 565 29.52 -0.19 15.68
N LYS A 566 30.72 0.35 15.43
CA LYS A 566 31.97 -0.47 15.35
C LYS A 566 32.29 -1.12 16.70
N GLU A 567 32.18 -0.37 17.80
CA GLU A 567 32.37 -0.90 19.16
C GLU A 567 31.27 -1.90 19.53
N VAL A 568 30.01 -1.60 19.19
CA VAL A 568 28.89 -2.50 19.39
C VAL A 568 29.08 -3.82 18.65
N SER A 569 29.47 -3.76 17.37
CA SER A 569 29.73 -4.95 16.55
C SER A 569 30.88 -5.79 17.12
N ALA A 570 31.97 -5.15 17.52
CA ALA A 570 33.15 -5.85 18.09
C ALA A 570 32.80 -6.58 19.40
N GLU A 571 31.98 -5.95 20.26
CA GLU A 571 31.55 -6.54 21.53
C GLU A 571 30.61 -7.73 21.31
N LEU A 572 29.63 -7.62 20.42
CA LEU A 572 28.74 -8.72 20.05
C LEU A 572 29.51 -9.89 19.40
N GLU A 573 30.50 -9.61 18.54
CA GLU A 573 31.36 -10.64 17.97
C GLU A 573 32.22 -11.34 19.01
N SER A 574 32.69 -10.60 20.03
CA SER A 574 33.45 -11.19 21.15
C SER A 574 32.56 -12.16 21.95
N LEU A 575 31.35 -11.76 22.30
CA LEU A 575 30.36 -12.62 22.99
C LEU A 575 30.09 -13.90 22.18
N ARG A 576 29.93 -13.80 20.88
CA ARG A 576 29.70 -14.94 20.00
C ARG A 576 30.91 -15.87 19.90
N LYS A 577 32.13 -15.34 19.86
CA LYS A 577 33.36 -16.15 19.82
C LYS A 577 33.55 -16.97 21.10
N VAL A 578 33.29 -16.38 22.27
CA VAL A 578 33.32 -17.08 23.56
C VAL A 578 32.30 -18.23 23.57
N GLN A 579 31.10 -18.01 23.07
CA GLN A 579 30.06 -19.04 22.92
C GLN A 579 30.56 -20.22 22.05
N THR A 580 31.14 -19.91 20.88
CA THR A 580 31.61 -20.92 19.93
C THR A 580 32.82 -21.71 20.49
N SER A 581 33.75 -21.05 21.16
CA SER A 581 34.94 -21.72 21.76
C SER A 581 34.54 -22.66 22.90
N MET A 582 33.53 -22.32 23.70
CA MET A 582 33.03 -23.19 24.76
C MET A 582 32.28 -24.41 24.24
N LEU A 583 31.58 -24.28 23.09
CA LEU A 583 30.93 -25.41 22.43
C LEU A 583 31.95 -26.42 21.87
N VAL A 584 33.13 -25.95 21.43
CA VAL A 584 34.24 -26.82 20.96
C VAL A 584 34.95 -27.47 22.13
N ASN A 585 35.14 -26.76 23.25
CA ASN A 585 35.85 -27.27 24.44
C ASN A 585 34.99 -28.20 25.30
N ASN A 586 33.68 -28.18 25.19
CA ASN A 586 32.78 -29.12 25.89
C ASN A 586 32.79 -30.55 25.29
N HIS A 587 33.56 -30.79 24.20
CA HIS A 587 33.89 -32.14 23.73
C HIS A 587 35.15 -32.73 24.39
N ASP A 588 35.94 -31.89 25.08
CA ASP A 588 37.16 -32.35 25.81
C ASP A 588 37.24 -31.57 27.15
N HIS A 589 37.09 -32.28 28.23
CA HIS A 589 37.38 -31.91 29.63
C HIS A 589 36.33 -31.27 30.52
N HIS A 590 36.02 -32.06 31.53
CA HIS A 590 35.58 -31.65 32.88
C HIS A 590 36.76 -30.97 33.64
N ASP A 591 36.35 -30.07 34.56
CA ASP A 591 37.02 -29.51 35.76
C ASP A 591 37.98 -28.32 35.59
N HIS A 592 37.66 -27.22 36.20
CA HIS A 592 38.19 -26.46 37.33
C HIS A 592 37.84 -24.97 37.37
N ASP A 593 37.09 -24.60 38.38
CA ASP A 593 36.99 -23.51 39.34
C ASP A 593 37.42 -22.06 39.05
N ASP A 594 36.45 -21.19 39.40
CA ASP A 594 36.45 -19.92 40.16
C ASP A 594 37.73 -19.15 40.40
N GLU A 595 37.80 -17.93 39.88
CA GLU A 595 38.29 -16.71 40.55
C GLU A 595 38.30 -15.49 39.60
N SER A 596 37.18 -14.77 39.46
CA SER A 596 37.23 -13.43 38.77
C SER A 596 36.00 -12.53 39.03
N ASN A 597 35.23 -12.79 40.11
CA ASN A 597 33.97 -12.10 40.35
C ASN A 597 34.05 -10.71 41.01
N GLU A 598 35.14 -10.31 41.62
CA GLU A 598 35.21 -9.07 42.41
C GLU A 598 35.47 -7.78 41.60
N LYS A 599 36.18 -7.86 40.47
CA LYS A 599 36.47 -6.66 39.62
C LYS A 599 35.31 -6.19 38.74
N LEU A 600 34.31 -7.03 38.52
CA LEU A 600 33.12 -6.72 37.73
C LEU A 600 32.06 -5.93 38.52
N LEU A 601 32.02 -6.13 39.87
CA LEU A 601 31.01 -5.47 40.74
C LEU A 601 31.27 -3.95 40.89
N HIS A 602 32.52 -3.50 40.96
CA HIS A 602 32.88 -2.08 41.09
C HIS A 602 32.56 -1.24 39.85
N LYS A 603 32.61 -1.84 38.63
CA LYS A 603 32.25 -1.14 37.39
C LYS A 603 30.75 -1.05 37.18
N HIS A 604 29.96 -1.88 37.90
CA HIS A 604 28.51 -1.91 37.84
C HIS A 604 27.89 -0.69 38.51
N ASN A 605 28.41 -0.29 39.70
CA ASN A 605 27.83 0.80 40.48
C ASN A 605 28.02 2.19 39.86
N SER A 606 29.10 2.42 39.10
CA SER A 606 29.35 3.69 38.46
C SER A 606 28.43 3.95 37.25
N VAL A 607 27.98 2.90 36.54
CA VAL A 607 27.09 3.00 35.39
C VAL A 607 25.64 3.23 35.83
N VAL A 608 25.23 2.65 36.96
CA VAL A 608 23.85 2.77 37.48
C VAL A 608 23.60 4.18 38.06
N GLN A 609 24.60 4.77 38.70
CA GLN A 609 24.47 6.10 39.34
C GLN A 609 24.32 7.23 38.30
N GLU A 610 24.94 7.08 37.11
CA GLU A 610 24.85 8.05 36.01
C GLU A 610 23.47 8.04 35.31
N TYR A 611 22.70 6.93 35.45
CA TYR A 611 21.35 6.80 34.89
C TYR A 611 20.24 7.38 35.78
N GLU A 612 20.47 7.54 37.08
CA GLU A 612 19.46 8.09 38.00
C GLU A 612 19.15 9.56 37.71
N GLU A 613 20.14 10.37 37.36
CA GLU A 613 19.94 11.78 37.02
C GLU A 613 19.29 11.96 35.64
N GLU A 614 19.58 11.10 34.63
CA GLU A 614 19.02 11.20 33.29
C GLU A 614 17.57 10.68 33.19
N SER A 615 17.16 9.69 34.04
CA SER A 615 15.82 9.11 33.97
C SER A 615 14.72 9.97 34.57
N ILE A 616 15.06 10.83 35.54
CA ILE A 616 14.14 11.80 36.14
C ILE A 616 13.77 12.89 35.13
N LEU A 617 14.71 13.30 34.28
CA LEU A 617 14.47 14.26 33.19
C LEU A 617 13.53 13.70 32.11
N LEU A 618 13.63 12.40 31.77
CA LEU A 618 12.78 11.76 30.76
C LEU A 618 11.34 11.61 31.24
N SER A 619 11.13 11.23 32.52
CA SER A 619 9.80 11.08 33.09
C SER A 619 9.06 12.41 33.25
N LEU A 620 9.77 13.49 33.55
CA LEU A 620 9.22 14.84 33.63
C LEU A 620 8.88 15.39 32.22
N GLN A 621 9.67 15.07 31.20
CA GLN A 621 9.47 15.56 29.83
C GLN A 621 8.35 14.83 29.09
N LEU A 622 8.17 13.51 29.34
CA LEU A 622 7.06 12.72 28.77
C LEU A 622 5.69 13.08 29.41
N GLN A 623 5.67 13.67 30.60
CA GLN A 623 4.45 14.21 31.23
C GLN A 623 4.06 15.59 30.70
N MET A 624 5.01 16.38 30.18
CA MET A 624 4.74 17.72 29.65
C MET A 624 4.26 17.73 28.20
N ASP A 625 4.53 16.67 27.40
CA ASP A 625 4.18 16.56 25.98
C ASP A 625 2.92 15.71 25.71
N SER A 626 2.11 15.40 26.73
CA SER A 626 0.78 14.85 26.49
C SER A 626 -0.16 15.97 26.05
N PRO A 627 -0.61 16.00 24.78
CA PRO A 627 -1.61 16.97 24.39
C PRO A 627 -2.90 16.66 25.16
N SER A 628 -3.32 17.59 26.00
CA SER A 628 -4.65 17.63 26.58
C SER A 628 -5.67 17.71 25.45
N PHE A 629 -6.43 16.64 25.23
CA PHE A 629 -7.67 16.61 24.50
C PHE A 629 -8.85 16.52 25.44
#